data_4353151ad534ca1ef70dc2839397bef8
#
_entry.id   4353151ad534ca1ef70dc2839397bef8
#
_cell.length_a   1.000
_cell.length_b   1.000
_cell.length_c   1.000
_cell.angle_alpha   90.00
_cell.angle_beta   90.00
_cell.angle_gamma   90.00
#
_symmetry.space_group_name_H-M   'P 1'
#
loop_
_entity.id
_entity.type
_entity.pdbx_description
1 polymer ?
#
loop_
_entity_poly.entity_id
_entity_poly.type
_entity_poly.pdbx_seq_one_letter_code
_entity_poly.pdbx_strand_id
1 'polypeptide(L)'
;LSEGANSGVVDIATGQAIWLYSEFGGVVGRVGSGGVANSSGAIAFNITVDSSTGAVTLDQVRALQHPDASNPNELINLTNDTVILTATATDKDGDQNSASLNIGNRIGFLDDAPTISSNPGVLGTVQVDETVLQSNATVSATDVDFVTNVFTPNYRADGAATTNPLVYSLQIASVGVNSGLVDTATGQAILLYKVGNDVVGHVGNSSGAEAFRMSLTGDAMTLTQYRAVVH
;
A
#
# COMPACT_ATOMS: atom_id res chain seq x y z
N LEU A 1 8.93 -27.86 22.48
CA LEU A 1 9.45 -27.02 21.39
C LEU A 1 10.97 -27.16 21.35
N SER A 2 11.57 -27.45 20.20
CA SER A 2 13.01 -27.19 20.02
C SER A 2 13.17 -25.69 19.95
N GLU A 3 13.98 -25.10 20.80
CA GLU A 3 14.27 -23.68 20.76
C GLU A 3 14.84 -23.29 19.38
N GLY A 4 14.32 -22.22 18.80
CA GLY A 4 14.70 -21.82 17.46
C GLY A 4 14.03 -22.62 16.34
N ALA A 5 12.80 -23.12 16.53
CA ALA A 5 12.01 -23.67 15.43
C ALA A 5 11.55 -22.55 14.49
N ASN A 6 11.67 -22.76 13.17
CA ASN A 6 11.19 -21.79 12.19
C ASN A 6 9.65 -21.73 12.21
N SER A 7 9.10 -20.55 12.40
CA SER A 7 7.65 -20.33 12.49
C SER A 7 6.90 -20.44 11.16
N GLY A 8 7.62 -20.32 10.03
CA GLY A 8 7.05 -20.22 8.68
C GLY A 8 6.64 -18.81 8.27
N VAL A 9 6.74 -17.80 9.17
CA VAL A 9 6.41 -16.40 8.87
C VAL A 9 7.66 -15.52 8.89
N VAL A 10 7.57 -14.35 8.26
CA VAL A 10 8.71 -13.44 8.02
C VAL A 10 8.38 -12.05 8.56
N ASP A 11 9.34 -11.38 9.19
CA ASP A 11 9.23 -9.98 9.59
C ASP A 11 9.39 -9.07 8.37
N ILE A 12 8.39 -8.23 8.07
CA ILE A 12 8.41 -7.41 6.86
C ILE A 12 9.51 -6.35 6.88
N ALA A 13 9.82 -5.79 8.05
CA ALA A 13 10.80 -4.72 8.16
C ALA A 13 12.25 -5.17 7.89
N THR A 14 12.57 -6.44 8.17
CA THR A 14 13.93 -6.97 8.02
C THR A 14 14.06 -8.03 6.93
N GLY A 15 12.94 -8.61 6.48
CA GLY A 15 12.91 -9.76 5.58
C GLY A 15 13.45 -11.06 6.21
N GLN A 16 13.62 -11.09 7.55
CA GLN A 16 14.15 -12.25 8.26
C GLN A 16 13.02 -13.17 8.73
N ALA A 17 13.25 -14.49 8.67
CA ALA A 17 12.33 -15.45 9.24
C ALA A 17 12.18 -15.26 10.75
N ILE A 18 10.99 -15.57 11.27
CA ILE A 18 10.71 -15.54 12.70
C ILE A 18 10.88 -16.97 13.26
N TRP A 19 11.55 -17.05 14.41
CA TRP A 19 11.89 -18.29 15.09
C TRP A 19 11.22 -18.36 16.46
N LEU A 20 10.75 -19.54 16.85
CA LEU A 20 9.96 -19.74 18.06
C LEU A 20 10.83 -20.18 19.23
N TYR A 21 10.56 -19.58 20.39
CA TYR A 21 11.23 -19.88 21.66
C TYR A 21 10.19 -20.08 22.77
N SER A 22 10.50 -20.97 23.71
CA SER A 22 9.70 -21.14 24.93
C SER A 22 10.18 -20.15 25.98
N GLU A 23 9.44 -19.08 26.19
CA GLU A 23 9.79 -17.99 27.10
C GLU A 23 8.53 -17.50 27.84
N PHE A 24 8.74 -16.98 29.07
CA PHE A 24 7.67 -16.36 29.87
C PHE A 24 6.43 -17.26 30.10
N GLY A 25 6.60 -18.57 30.08
CA GLY A 25 5.49 -19.52 30.21
C GLY A 25 4.62 -19.68 28.96
N GLY A 26 5.07 -19.17 27.83
CA GLY A 26 4.41 -19.25 26.53
C GLY A 26 5.39 -19.52 25.40
N VAL A 27 5.01 -19.09 24.20
CA VAL A 27 5.84 -19.16 22.99
C VAL A 27 6.06 -17.73 22.47
N VAL A 28 7.32 -17.38 22.22
CA VAL A 28 7.70 -16.07 21.67
C VAL A 28 8.28 -16.26 20.28
N GLY A 29 7.74 -15.51 19.31
CA GLY A 29 8.31 -15.38 17.97
C GLY A 29 9.36 -14.27 17.94
N ARG A 30 10.61 -14.62 17.62
CA ARG A 30 11.73 -13.66 17.52
C ARG A 30 12.28 -13.60 16.11
N VAL A 31 12.61 -12.39 15.69
CA VAL A 31 13.22 -12.12 14.38
C VAL A 31 14.62 -12.75 14.32
N GLY A 32 14.85 -13.55 13.29
CA GLY A 32 16.15 -14.17 13.02
C GLY A 32 17.22 -13.16 12.61
N SER A 33 18.43 -13.66 12.42
CA SER A 33 19.55 -12.87 11.92
C SER A 33 20.35 -13.68 10.92
N GLY A 34 20.62 -13.15 9.71
CA GLY A 34 21.39 -13.86 8.69
C GLY A 34 20.77 -15.19 8.24
N GLY A 35 19.43 -15.31 8.28
CA GLY A 35 18.71 -16.54 7.90
C GLY A 35 18.68 -17.64 8.95
N VAL A 36 19.19 -17.38 10.17
CA VAL A 36 19.22 -18.35 11.28
C VAL A 36 18.50 -17.85 12.53
N ALA A 37 18.21 -18.77 13.43
CA ALA A 37 17.58 -18.46 14.71
C ALA A 37 18.42 -17.47 15.54
N ASN A 38 17.76 -16.51 16.20
CA ASN A 38 18.36 -15.52 17.07
C ASN A 38 17.51 -15.32 18.33
N SER A 39 17.92 -15.91 19.44
CA SER A 39 17.20 -15.83 20.71
C SER A 39 17.20 -14.43 21.34
N SER A 40 18.06 -13.53 20.86
CA SER A 40 18.11 -12.10 21.28
C SER A 40 17.44 -11.19 20.24
N GLY A 41 16.82 -11.75 19.19
CA GLY A 41 16.11 -11.00 18.15
C GLY A 41 14.90 -10.25 18.71
N ALA A 42 14.48 -9.21 17.99
CA ALA A 42 13.28 -8.47 18.35
C ALA A 42 12.05 -9.40 18.43
N ILE A 43 11.20 -9.18 19.41
CA ILE A 43 9.93 -9.93 19.55
C ILE A 43 8.99 -9.50 18.43
N ALA A 44 8.47 -10.46 17.67
CA ALA A 44 7.47 -10.24 16.63
C ALA A 44 6.05 -10.53 17.13
N PHE A 45 5.89 -11.55 17.96
CA PHE A 45 4.64 -11.88 18.60
C PHE A 45 4.85 -12.74 19.86
N ASN A 46 3.83 -12.80 20.70
CA ASN A 46 3.76 -13.67 21.88
C ASN A 46 2.52 -14.54 21.82
N ILE A 47 2.63 -15.79 22.23
CA ILE A 47 1.53 -16.74 22.42
C ILE A 47 1.53 -17.19 23.87
N THR A 48 0.47 -16.93 24.59
CA THR A 48 0.32 -17.29 26.00
C THR A 48 -0.91 -18.18 26.20
N VAL A 49 -0.89 -18.99 27.27
CA VAL A 49 -2.01 -19.85 27.65
C VAL A 49 -2.39 -19.54 29.10
N ASP A 50 -3.65 -19.26 29.33
CA ASP A 50 -4.20 -19.25 30.68
C ASP A 50 -4.32 -20.70 31.19
N SER A 51 -3.53 -21.04 32.18
CA SER A 51 -3.45 -22.42 32.69
C SER A 51 -4.71 -22.91 33.39
N SER A 52 -5.62 -22.01 33.77
CA SER A 52 -6.88 -22.34 34.43
C SER A 52 -8.03 -22.55 33.47
N THR A 53 -8.06 -21.83 32.36
CA THR A 53 -9.14 -21.87 31.38
C THR A 53 -8.75 -22.55 30.07
N GLY A 54 -7.46 -22.70 29.78
CA GLY A 54 -6.93 -23.16 28.50
C GLY A 54 -7.04 -22.14 27.39
N ALA A 55 -7.44 -20.88 27.68
CA ALA A 55 -7.52 -19.80 26.68
C ALA A 55 -6.15 -19.46 26.13
N VAL A 56 -6.02 -19.46 24.80
CA VAL A 56 -4.81 -19.09 24.07
C VAL A 56 -4.95 -17.63 23.60
N THR A 57 -3.95 -16.81 23.90
CA THR A 57 -3.88 -15.42 23.46
C THR A 57 -2.68 -15.22 22.54
N LEU A 58 -2.91 -14.59 21.38
CA LEU A 58 -1.88 -14.14 20.44
C LEU A 58 -1.77 -12.63 20.54
N ASP A 59 -0.56 -12.11 20.80
CA ASP A 59 -0.24 -10.71 20.80
C ASP A 59 0.83 -10.43 19.74
N GLN A 60 0.44 -9.71 18.66
CA GLN A 60 1.34 -9.36 17.56
C GLN A 60 1.99 -7.99 17.82
N VAL A 61 3.32 -7.93 17.76
CA VAL A 61 4.13 -6.74 18.05
C VAL A 61 4.71 -6.11 16.78
N ARG A 62 4.95 -6.91 15.74
CA ARG A 62 5.57 -6.47 14.49
C ARG A 62 4.74 -6.93 13.30
N ALA A 63 4.75 -6.14 12.23
CA ALA A 63 4.13 -6.53 10.96
C ALA A 63 4.85 -7.72 10.32
N LEU A 64 4.08 -8.61 9.73
CA LEU A 64 4.55 -9.81 9.05
C LEU A 64 4.39 -9.66 7.54
N GLN A 65 5.26 -10.35 6.79
CA GLN A 65 5.16 -10.36 5.34
C GLN A 65 4.03 -11.27 4.88
N HIS A 66 3.11 -10.72 4.11
CA HIS A 66 2.05 -11.44 3.42
C HIS A 66 2.42 -11.57 1.94
N PRO A 67 2.52 -12.79 1.38
CA PRO A 67 3.05 -13.01 0.04
C PRO A 67 2.06 -12.67 -1.09
N ASP A 68 0.76 -12.64 -0.84
CA ASP A 68 -0.25 -12.32 -1.85
C ASP A 68 -0.64 -10.84 -1.83
N ALA A 69 0.13 -10.02 -2.55
CA ALA A 69 -0.13 -8.57 -2.67
C ALA A 69 -1.50 -8.21 -3.29
N SER A 70 -2.24 -9.17 -3.84
CA SER A 70 -3.58 -8.95 -4.39
C SER A 70 -4.70 -9.15 -3.37
N ASN A 71 -4.38 -9.74 -2.22
CA ASN A 71 -5.34 -10.06 -1.16
C ASN A 71 -5.05 -9.27 0.13
N PRO A 72 -5.67 -8.11 0.33
CA PRO A 72 -5.41 -7.25 1.49
C PRO A 72 -5.95 -7.81 2.83
N ASN A 73 -6.47 -9.01 2.83
CA ASN A 73 -6.92 -9.75 4.03
C ASN A 73 -6.36 -11.17 3.99
N GLU A 74 -5.16 -11.37 3.46
CA GLU A 74 -4.52 -12.67 3.44
C GLU A 74 -4.31 -13.19 4.86
N LEU A 75 -4.67 -14.45 5.10
CA LEU A 75 -4.39 -15.15 6.35
C LEU A 75 -3.15 -16.03 6.17
N ILE A 76 -2.09 -15.72 6.90
CA ILE A 76 -0.93 -16.61 7.03
C ILE A 76 -0.94 -17.29 8.40
N ASN A 77 -0.56 -18.56 8.46
CA ASN A 77 -0.53 -19.33 9.70
C ASN A 77 0.90 -19.74 10.03
N LEU A 78 1.14 -20.01 11.31
CA LEU A 78 2.38 -20.68 11.71
C LEU A 78 2.45 -22.07 11.07
N THR A 79 3.66 -22.56 10.86
CA THR A 79 3.90 -23.90 10.33
C THR A 79 3.31 -24.96 11.28
N ASN A 80 2.76 -26.03 10.70
CA ASN A 80 2.31 -27.17 11.48
C ASN A 80 3.45 -27.73 12.36
N ASP A 81 3.10 -28.34 13.49
CA ASP A 81 4.03 -28.94 14.44
C ASP A 81 5.02 -27.98 15.14
N THR A 82 4.76 -26.68 15.08
CA THR A 82 5.62 -25.65 15.70
C THR A 82 5.14 -25.19 17.08
N VAL A 83 3.85 -25.28 17.38
CA VAL A 83 3.27 -24.92 18.68
C VAL A 83 2.40 -26.06 19.19
N ILE A 84 2.67 -26.54 20.39
CA ILE A 84 1.98 -27.64 21.01
C ILE A 84 1.29 -27.16 22.28
N LEU A 85 -0.02 -27.35 22.37
CA LEU A 85 -0.81 -27.16 23.58
C LEU A 85 -0.90 -28.46 24.33
N THR A 86 -0.53 -28.46 25.61
CA THR A 86 -0.60 -29.65 26.49
C THR A 86 -1.53 -29.36 27.66
N ALA A 87 -2.44 -30.30 27.92
CA ALA A 87 -3.28 -30.28 29.10
C ALA A 87 -2.90 -31.49 30.01
N THR A 88 -2.82 -31.26 31.31
CA THR A 88 -2.53 -32.25 32.31
C THR A 88 -3.73 -32.36 33.28
N ALA A 89 -4.31 -33.51 33.39
CA ALA A 89 -5.31 -33.81 34.39
C ALA A 89 -4.63 -34.43 35.63
N THR A 90 -5.05 -34.00 36.82
CA THR A 90 -4.59 -34.57 38.10
C THR A 90 -5.83 -35.04 38.87
N ASP A 91 -5.85 -36.25 39.31
CA ASP A 91 -6.95 -36.79 40.14
C ASP A 91 -6.76 -36.45 41.62
N LYS A 92 -7.68 -36.96 42.45
CA LYS A 92 -7.76 -36.58 43.87
C LYS A 92 -6.59 -37.11 44.71
N ASP A 93 -5.99 -38.21 44.35
CA ASP A 93 -4.85 -38.80 45.02
C ASP A 93 -3.50 -38.40 44.43
N GLY A 94 -3.53 -37.58 43.38
CA GLY A 94 -2.37 -36.90 42.79
C GLY A 94 -1.81 -37.55 41.53
N ASP A 95 -2.44 -38.60 41.04
CA ASP A 95 -2.03 -39.21 39.76
C ASP A 95 -2.30 -38.26 38.59
N GLN A 96 -1.38 -38.24 37.63
CA GLN A 96 -1.43 -37.31 36.50
C GLN A 96 -1.40 -38.04 35.16
N ASN A 97 -2.15 -37.47 34.23
CA ASN A 97 -2.08 -37.87 32.84
C ASN A 97 -2.16 -36.61 31.92
N SER A 98 -1.40 -36.61 30.83
CA SER A 98 -1.32 -35.47 29.93
C SER A 98 -1.69 -35.87 28.49
N ALA A 99 -2.30 -34.92 27.79
CA ALA A 99 -2.55 -34.99 26.35
C ALA A 99 -2.08 -33.70 25.66
N SER A 100 -1.55 -33.85 24.45
CA SER A 100 -1.01 -32.73 23.66
C SER A 100 -1.68 -32.64 22.31
N LEU A 101 -1.86 -31.41 21.83
CA LEU A 101 -2.44 -31.09 20.54
C LEU A 101 -1.57 -30.09 19.84
N ASN A 102 -1.28 -30.29 18.56
CA ASN A 102 -0.64 -29.31 17.71
C ASN A 102 -1.63 -28.20 17.34
N ILE A 103 -1.26 -26.96 17.59
CA ILE A 103 -2.07 -25.80 17.32
C ILE A 103 -1.35 -24.78 16.40
N GLY A 104 -0.13 -25.05 15.92
CA GLY A 104 0.63 -24.09 15.09
C GLY A 104 -0.18 -23.60 13.90
N ASN A 105 -0.75 -24.47 13.11
CA ASN A 105 -1.57 -24.12 11.95
C ASN A 105 -2.96 -23.52 12.29
N ARG A 106 -3.26 -23.31 13.56
CA ARG A 106 -4.47 -22.64 14.07
C ARG A 106 -4.19 -21.22 14.57
N ILE A 107 -2.91 -20.82 14.56
CA ILE A 107 -2.46 -19.48 14.95
C ILE A 107 -2.14 -18.74 13.65
N GLY A 108 -2.92 -17.72 13.39
CA GLY A 108 -2.86 -17.01 12.12
C GLY A 108 -2.81 -15.51 12.30
N PHE A 109 -2.27 -14.84 11.30
CA PHE A 109 -2.10 -13.41 11.19
C PHE A 109 -2.79 -12.95 9.92
N LEU A 110 -3.61 -11.92 10.03
CA LEU A 110 -4.30 -11.30 8.90
C LEU A 110 -3.51 -10.11 8.39
N ASP A 111 -3.48 -9.96 7.08
CA ASP A 111 -2.94 -8.78 6.39
C ASP A 111 -3.78 -7.53 6.63
N ASP A 112 -3.21 -6.35 6.39
CA ASP A 112 -3.94 -5.09 6.29
C ASP A 112 -3.64 -4.39 4.94
N ALA A 113 -4.61 -3.62 4.43
CA ALA A 113 -4.43 -2.85 3.20
C ALA A 113 -4.09 -1.39 3.49
N PRO A 114 -3.28 -0.74 2.64
CA PRO A 114 -3.15 0.71 2.71
C PRO A 114 -4.50 1.38 2.41
N THR A 115 -4.72 2.55 2.99
CA THR A 115 -5.85 3.41 2.67
C THR A 115 -5.36 4.74 2.14
N ILE A 116 -6.17 5.39 1.31
CA ILE A 116 -5.88 6.72 0.80
C ILE A 116 -7.13 7.57 0.89
N SER A 117 -6.98 8.80 1.33
CA SER A 117 -8.03 9.82 1.32
C SER A 117 -7.62 10.99 0.42
N SER A 118 -8.61 11.75 -0.07
CA SER A 118 -8.36 12.96 -0.85
C SER A 118 -8.98 14.18 -0.17
N ASN A 119 -8.29 15.32 -0.25
CA ASN A 119 -8.76 16.63 0.20
C ASN A 119 -8.73 17.62 -0.97
N PRO A 120 -9.79 17.72 -1.77
CA PRO A 120 -9.81 18.61 -2.93
C PRO A 120 -9.72 20.10 -2.57
N GLY A 121 -9.93 20.46 -1.30
CA GLY A 121 -9.84 21.86 -0.83
C GLY A 121 -8.42 22.43 -0.82
N VAL A 122 -7.39 21.60 -0.98
CA VAL A 122 -5.98 22.04 -1.07
C VAL A 122 -5.38 21.87 -2.47
N LEU A 123 -6.22 21.48 -3.46
CA LEU A 123 -5.77 21.34 -4.84
C LEU A 123 -5.27 22.68 -5.39
N GLY A 124 -4.06 22.70 -5.95
CA GLY A 124 -3.45 23.86 -6.61
C GLY A 124 -4.17 24.24 -7.91
N THR A 125 -3.71 25.28 -8.55
CA THR A 125 -4.24 25.76 -9.84
C THR A 125 -3.11 26.00 -10.81
N VAL A 126 -3.13 25.30 -11.95
CA VAL A 126 -2.22 25.55 -13.07
C VAL A 126 -2.90 26.44 -14.08
N GLN A 127 -2.28 27.59 -14.40
CA GLN A 127 -2.83 28.57 -15.31
C GLN A 127 -1.78 29.01 -16.34
N VAL A 128 -2.20 29.21 -17.56
CA VAL A 128 -1.39 29.81 -18.62
C VAL A 128 -2.02 31.14 -19.05
N ASP A 129 -1.17 32.10 -19.40
CA ASP A 129 -1.59 33.42 -19.94
C ASP A 129 -1.28 33.46 -21.43
N GLU A 130 -2.30 33.53 -22.26
CA GLU A 130 -2.16 33.56 -23.72
C GLU A 130 -1.90 34.98 -24.29
N THR A 131 -1.69 35.98 -23.43
CA THR A 131 -1.39 37.36 -23.87
C THR A 131 -0.20 37.42 -24.87
N VAL A 132 0.76 36.51 -24.69
CA VAL A 132 1.94 36.41 -25.59
C VAL A 132 1.83 35.29 -26.62
N LEU A 133 0.72 34.56 -26.65
CA LEU A 133 0.47 33.46 -27.58
C LEU A 133 0.20 34.05 -29.00
N GLN A 134 1.19 33.99 -29.84
CA GLN A 134 1.09 34.38 -31.26
C GLN A 134 1.10 33.12 -32.14
N SER A 135 0.87 33.27 -33.45
CA SER A 135 0.94 32.15 -34.39
C SER A 135 2.19 31.31 -34.17
N ASN A 136 2.02 30.03 -33.81
CA ASN A 136 3.06 29.06 -33.47
C ASN A 136 3.83 29.32 -32.14
N ALA A 137 3.42 30.29 -31.30
CA ALA A 137 3.93 30.42 -29.96
C ALA A 137 3.25 29.41 -29.02
N THR A 138 3.94 29.03 -27.96
CA THR A 138 3.41 28.20 -26.87
C THR A 138 3.62 28.91 -25.54
N VAL A 139 2.70 28.74 -24.61
CA VAL A 139 2.87 29.14 -23.22
C VAL A 139 2.72 27.95 -22.34
N SER A 140 3.50 27.85 -21.29
CA SER A 140 3.45 26.76 -20.34
C SER A 140 3.54 27.28 -18.91
N ALA A 141 2.81 26.67 -18.02
CA ALA A 141 2.92 26.85 -16.59
C ALA A 141 3.03 25.48 -15.90
N THR A 142 3.84 25.43 -14.87
CA THR A 142 4.01 24.22 -14.04
C THR A 142 3.72 24.57 -12.59
N ASP A 143 2.85 23.82 -11.96
CA ASP A 143 2.59 23.90 -10.52
C ASP A 143 3.15 22.64 -9.87
N VAL A 144 4.23 22.77 -9.11
CA VAL A 144 4.88 21.65 -8.41
C VAL A 144 4.09 21.22 -7.17
N ASP A 145 3.18 22.05 -6.69
CA ASP A 145 2.34 21.79 -5.53
C ASP A 145 0.90 21.39 -5.92
N PHE A 146 0.64 21.18 -7.20
CA PHE A 146 -0.71 20.96 -7.74
C PHE A 146 -1.47 19.86 -7.00
N VAL A 147 -0.81 18.74 -6.66
CA VAL A 147 -1.41 17.62 -5.95
C VAL A 147 -0.83 17.39 -4.55
N THR A 148 0.10 18.24 -4.10
CA THR A 148 0.71 18.12 -2.76
C THR A 148 -0.36 18.22 -1.68
N ASN A 149 -0.37 17.26 -0.76
CA ASN A 149 -1.35 17.14 0.33
C ASN A 149 -2.83 16.94 -0.11
N VAL A 150 -3.10 16.85 -1.42
CA VAL A 150 -4.44 16.47 -1.91
C VAL A 150 -4.76 15.02 -1.54
N PHE A 151 -3.75 14.14 -1.59
CA PHE A 151 -3.88 12.73 -1.26
C PHE A 151 -3.07 12.39 -0.01
N THR A 152 -3.74 11.76 0.96
CA THR A 152 -3.10 11.33 2.21
C THR A 152 -3.16 9.81 2.31
N PRO A 153 -2.05 9.11 2.00
CA PRO A 153 -1.96 7.66 2.18
C PRO A 153 -1.72 7.29 3.64
N ASN A 154 -2.27 6.16 4.06
CA ASN A 154 -1.95 5.49 5.30
C ASN A 154 -1.54 4.05 4.98
N TYR A 155 -0.26 3.77 5.14
CA TYR A 155 0.36 2.49 4.79
C TYR A 155 0.27 1.44 5.90
N ARG A 156 -0.42 1.76 7.02
CA ARG A 156 -0.65 0.86 8.14
C ARG A 156 0.67 0.33 8.75
N ALA A 157 0.61 -0.92 9.29
CA ALA A 157 1.72 -1.53 10.00
C ALA A 157 2.91 -1.90 9.11
N ASP A 158 2.66 -2.22 7.85
CA ASP A 158 3.68 -2.60 6.87
C ASP A 158 4.56 -1.44 6.43
N GLY A 159 4.04 -0.22 6.52
CA GLY A 159 4.73 0.98 6.09
C GLY A 159 4.68 1.20 4.57
N ALA A 160 5.29 2.29 4.12
CA ALA A 160 5.35 2.65 2.71
C ALA A 160 6.30 1.74 1.92
N ALA A 161 5.96 1.40 0.68
CA ALA A 161 6.87 0.74 -0.25
C ALA A 161 8.16 1.58 -0.43
N THR A 162 9.30 0.90 -0.59
CA THR A 162 10.61 1.57 -0.74
C THR A 162 10.75 2.35 -2.05
N THR A 163 9.94 1.99 -3.05
CA THR A 163 9.93 2.63 -4.37
C THR A 163 8.50 2.93 -4.78
N ASN A 164 8.26 4.16 -5.23
CA ASN A 164 6.97 4.61 -5.75
C ASN A 164 5.76 4.29 -4.83
N PRO A 165 5.82 4.62 -3.53
CA PRO A 165 4.72 4.30 -2.61
C PRO A 165 3.42 5.02 -2.97
N LEU A 166 3.51 6.15 -3.68
CA LEU A 166 2.39 6.91 -4.19
C LEU A 166 2.67 7.29 -5.65
N VAL A 167 1.76 6.97 -6.54
CA VAL A 167 1.88 7.24 -7.98
C VAL A 167 0.64 8.00 -8.45
N TYR A 168 0.87 9.06 -9.20
CA TYR A 168 -0.19 9.89 -9.77
C TYR A 168 -0.39 9.61 -11.26
N SER A 169 -1.62 9.72 -11.73
CA SER A 169 -1.95 9.61 -13.15
C SER A 169 -3.10 10.54 -13.53
N LEU A 170 -3.05 11.07 -14.76
CA LEU A 170 -4.17 11.80 -15.34
C LEU A 170 -5.12 10.83 -16.05
N GLN A 171 -6.41 11.06 -15.90
CA GLN A 171 -7.46 10.32 -16.60
C GLN A 171 -8.47 11.29 -17.23
N ILE A 172 -9.21 10.82 -18.24
CA ILE A 172 -10.34 11.53 -18.86
C ILE A 172 -11.60 10.72 -18.63
N ALA A 173 -12.74 11.39 -18.50
CA ALA A 173 -14.02 10.74 -18.26
C ALA A 173 -14.44 9.78 -19.39
N SER A 174 -14.15 10.19 -20.64
CA SER A 174 -14.33 9.35 -21.84
C SER A 174 -13.47 9.89 -22.99
N VAL A 175 -13.13 9.03 -23.94
CA VAL A 175 -12.36 9.43 -25.12
C VAL A 175 -13.15 10.43 -25.96
N GLY A 176 -12.53 11.58 -26.27
CA GLY A 176 -13.18 12.64 -27.02
C GLY A 176 -14.19 13.45 -26.24
N VAL A 177 -14.15 13.40 -24.90
CA VAL A 177 -15.01 14.26 -24.06
C VAL A 177 -14.71 15.71 -24.32
N ASN A 178 -15.76 16.54 -24.42
CA ASN A 178 -15.62 17.97 -24.65
C ASN A 178 -14.97 18.65 -23.42
N SER A 179 -13.89 19.40 -23.64
CA SER A 179 -13.20 20.14 -22.59
C SER A 179 -14.00 21.36 -22.08
N GLY A 180 -15.02 21.78 -22.80
CA GLY A 180 -15.71 23.06 -22.57
C GLY A 180 -15.04 24.25 -23.26
N LEU A 181 -13.88 24.07 -23.88
CA LEU A 181 -13.12 25.11 -24.57
C LEU A 181 -13.35 25.05 -26.08
N VAL A 182 -13.20 26.19 -26.75
CA VAL A 182 -13.36 26.36 -28.19
C VAL A 182 -12.09 27.00 -28.75
N ASP A 183 -11.59 26.46 -29.87
CA ASP A 183 -10.44 27.04 -30.57
C ASP A 183 -10.82 28.36 -31.27
N THR A 184 -10.15 29.43 -30.95
CA THR A 184 -10.46 30.77 -31.52
C THR A 184 -10.32 30.83 -33.03
N ALA A 185 -9.35 30.10 -33.61
CA ALA A 185 -9.07 30.18 -35.06
C ALA A 185 -10.11 29.45 -35.91
N THR A 186 -10.71 28.34 -35.37
CA THR A 186 -11.63 27.49 -36.15
C THR A 186 -13.08 27.54 -35.66
N GLY A 187 -13.32 27.99 -34.43
CA GLY A 187 -14.63 27.96 -33.78
C GLY A 187 -15.07 26.55 -33.38
N GLN A 188 -14.17 25.55 -33.45
CA GLN A 188 -14.48 24.18 -33.10
C GLN A 188 -14.21 23.87 -31.63
N ALA A 189 -14.99 22.97 -31.06
CA ALA A 189 -14.78 22.49 -29.70
C ALA A 189 -13.43 21.74 -29.59
N ILE A 190 -12.78 21.86 -28.45
CA ILE A 190 -11.57 21.11 -28.11
C ILE A 190 -11.97 19.89 -27.31
N LEU A 191 -11.61 18.71 -27.82
CA LEU A 191 -11.95 17.42 -27.25
C LEU A 191 -10.72 16.78 -26.62
N LEU A 192 -10.93 16.07 -25.47
CA LEU A 192 -9.83 15.49 -24.71
C LEU A 192 -9.52 14.06 -25.12
N TYR A 193 -8.23 13.77 -25.22
CA TYR A 193 -7.69 12.43 -25.54
C TYR A 193 -6.52 12.10 -24.62
N LYS A 194 -6.31 10.79 -24.39
CA LYS A 194 -5.09 10.28 -23.74
C LYS A 194 -4.03 10.01 -24.79
N VAL A 195 -2.83 10.57 -24.59
CA VAL A 195 -1.64 10.30 -25.41
C VAL A 195 -0.50 9.91 -24.48
N GLY A 196 -0.25 8.61 -24.38
CA GLY A 196 0.64 8.09 -23.35
C GLY A 196 0.09 8.40 -21.95
N ASN A 197 0.89 9.06 -21.11
CA ASN A 197 0.49 9.49 -19.76
C ASN A 197 -0.17 10.89 -19.73
N ASP A 198 -0.15 11.62 -20.85
CA ASP A 198 -0.68 12.97 -20.93
C ASP A 198 -2.17 13.00 -21.29
N VAL A 199 -2.82 14.10 -20.97
CA VAL A 199 -4.13 14.48 -21.49
C VAL A 199 -3.94 15.61 -22.48
N VAL A 200 -4.46 15.42 -23.71
CA VAL A 200 -4.27 16.36 -24.83
C VAL A 200 -5.64 16.84 -25.30
N GLY A 201 -5.76 18.16 -25.49
CA GLY A 201 -6.91 18.78 -26.12
C GLY A 201 -6.68 18.92 -27.63
N HIS A 202 -7.47 18.21 -28.45
CA HIS A 202 -7.45 18.33 -29.92
C HIS A 202 -8.67 19.09 -30.44
N VAL A 203 -8.46 19.91 -31.46
CA VAL A 203 -9.51 20.69 -32.12
C VAL A 203 -10.41 19.77 -32.96
N GLY A 204 -11.67 19.69 -32.64
CA GLY A 204 -12.71 19.02 -33.42
C GLY A 204 -12.71 17.47 -33.37
N ASN A 205 -11.56 16.82 -33.43
CA ASN A 205 -11.43 15.35 -33.41
C ASN A 205 -10.02 14.88 -33.03
N SER A 206 -9.80 13.57 -32.88
CA SER A 206 -8.52 12.97 -32.45
C SER A 206 -7.31 13.23 -33.37
N SER A 207 -7.54 13.62 -34.62
CA SER A 207 -6.51 13.99 -35.59
C SER A 207 -6.41 15.52 -35.78
N GLY A 208 -7.21 16.28 -35.06
CA GLY A 208 -7.18 17.74 -35.08
C GLY A 208 -5.91 18.31 -34.49
N ALA A 209 -5.67 19.60 -34.70
CA ALA A 209 -4.52 20.28 -34.13
C ALA A 209 -4.56 20.20 -32.60
N GLU A 210 -3.41 19.98 -32.00
CA GLU A 210 -3.26 20.04 -30.55
C GLU A 210 -3.43 21.48 -30.05
N ALA A 211 -4.39 21.71 -29.17
CA ALA A 211 -4.66 23.02 -28.60
C ALA A 211 -3.93 23.22 -27.29
N PHE A 212 -3.87 22.19 -26.48
CA PHE A 212 -3.11 22.17 -25.21
C PHE A 212 -2.76 20.74 -24.81
N ARG A 213 -1.78 20.63 -23.92
CA ARG A 213 -1.35 19.39 -23.29
C ARG A 213 -1.22 19.55 -21.78
N MET A 214 -1.71 18.60 -21.04
CA MET A 214 -1.48 18.45 -19.61
C MET A 214 -0.61 17.22 -19.38
N SER A 215 0.51 17.38 -18.69
CA SER A 215 1.40 16.30 -18.27
C SER A 215 1.62 16.33 -16.77
N LEU A 216 1.91 15.16 -16.20
CA LEU A 216 2.18 15.00 -14.78
C LEU A 216 3.50 14.28 -14.61
N THR A 217 4.42 14.87 -13.83
CA THR A 217 5.71 14.25 -13.48
C THR A 217 5.84 14.29 -11.96
N GLY A 218 5.72 13.12 -11.32
CA GLY A 218 5.54 13.07 -9.87
C GLY A 218 4.22 13.76 -9.49
N ASP A 219 4.28 14.75 -8.63
CA ASP A 219 3.18 15.62 -8.19
C ASP A 219 3.09 16.95 -9.00
N ALA A 220 4.06 17.21 -9.87
CA ALA A 220 4.10 18.42 -10.68
C ALA A 220 3.21 18.30 -11.92
N MET A 221 2.21 19.20 -12.03
CA MET A 221 1.36 19.36 -13.21
C MET A 221 1.94 20.44 -14.12
N THR A 222 2.08 20.11 -15.41
CA THR A 222 2.42 21.09 -16.45
C THR A 222 1.26 21.21 -17.42
N LEU A 223 0.81 22.45 -17.67
CA LEU A 223 -0.13 22.80 -18.72
C LEU A 223 0.62 23.57 -19.81
N THR A 224 0.62 23.05 -21.02
CA THR A 224 1.18 23.73 -22.20
C THR A 224 0.07 24.03 -23.18
N GLN A 225 -0.11 25.29 -23.55
CA GLN A 225 -1.10 25.76 -24.51
C GLN A 225 -0.40 26.14 -25.83
N TYR A 226 -0.94 25.63 -26.93
CA TYR A 226 -0.42 25.84 -28.30
C TYR A 226 -1.31 26.74 -29.14
N ARG A 227 -2.58 26.89 -28.78
CA ARG A 227 -3.58 27.63 -29.56
C ARG A 227 -4.45 28.48 -28.65
N ALA A 228 -4.85 29.66 -29.14
CA ALA A 228 -5.75 30.53 -28.41
C ALA A 228 -7.16 29.90 -28.28
N VAL A 229 -7.77 30.08 -27.13
CA VAL A 229 -9.13 29.63 -26.82
C VAL A 229 -10.09 30.83 -26.73
N VAL A 230 -11.37 30.57 -26.96
CA VAL A 230 -12.42 31.58 -26.80
C VAL A 230 -12.70 31.80 -25.33
N HIS A 231 -12.69 33.07 -24.90
CA HIS A 231 -13.01 33.48 -23.52
C HIS A 231 -14.42 34.04 -23.43
#